data_d5906c2703fce6ac0e9c4b8dfc6d2e68
#
_entry.id   d5906c2703fce6ac0e9c4b8dfc6d2e68
#
_cell.length_a   1.000
_cell.length_b   1.000
_cell.length_c   1.000
_cell.angle_alpha   90.00
_cell.angle_beta   90.00
_cell.angle_gamma   90.00
#
_symmetry.space_group_name_H-M   'P 1'
#
loop_
_entity.id
_entity.type
_entity.pdbx_description
1 polymer ?
#
loop_
_entity_poly.entity_id
_entity_poly.type
_entity_poly.pdbx_seq_one_letter_code
_entity_poly.pdbx_strand_id
1 'polypeptide(L)'
;VKQIYYASVSDLDRQIGRLVERIDSLGLRENTFIVFSSDNGPEDLDIRNAVHSGIGSTGPFRGRKRSLYEGGIRVPLIVRCTGRTPAGKVDDQSVVAGVDWLPTICGLAGVKLPGGLDADGEDVSEAFLGKPRRRTKSLMWEWRFRVFGDWVHRCPMLAIREGRWKLLMNPDRSRVELYDIPGDPTELDNVADRHPDIVERLSAQVLGWRKTLPAGPVDQVAGSDEYPWPKGH
;
A
#
# COMPACT_ATOMS: atom_id res chain seq x y z
N VAL A 1 23.84 -6.13 12.36
CA VAL A 1 22.66 -6.12 11.49
C VAL A 1 22.15 -4.70 11.28
N LYS A 2 21.77 -3.93 12.33
CA LYS A 2 21.27 -2.53 12.20
C LYS A 2 22.22 -1.63 11.39
N GLN A 3 23.53 -1.69 11.66
CA GLN A 3 24.52 -0.87 10.94
C GLN A 3 24.54 -1.18 9.43
N ILE A 4 24.45 -2.46 9.05
CA ILE A 4 24.41 -2.88 7.64
C ILE A 4 23.14 -2.34 6.97
N TYR A 5 21.99 -2.46 7.63
CA TYR A 5 20.73 -1.94 7.12
C TYR A 5 20.80 -0.43 6.86
N TYR A 6 21.21 0.36 7.86
CA TYR A 6 21.31 1.82 7.70
C TYR A 6 22.39 2.23 6.68
N ALA A 7 23.50 1.48 6.60
CA ALA A 7 24.51 1.72 5.57
C ALA A 7 23.93 1.49 4.16
N SER A 8 23.11 0.42 3.98
CA SER A 8 22.45 0.14 2.71
C SER A 8 21.43 1.23 2.34
N VAL A 9 20.67 1.75 3.33
CA VAL A 9 19.74 2.86 3.10
C VAL A 9 20.49 4.13 2.70
N SER A 10 21.61 4.44 3.38
CA SER A 10 22.44 5.61 3.04
C SER A 10 23.09 5.47 1.67
N ASP A 11 23.48 4.25 1.26
CA ASP A 11 24.00 4.02 -0.08
C ASP A 11 22.92 4.17 -1.15
N LEU A 12 21.72 3.63 -0.91
CA LEU A 12 20.57 3.82 -1.80
C LEU A 12 20.26 5.31 -2.01
N ASP A 13 20.20 6.08 -0.92
CA ASP A 13 19.95 7.53 -0.98
C ASP A 13 21.00 8.26 -1.84
N ARG A 14 22.29 7.91 -1.64
CA ARG A 14 23.38 8.46 -2.46
C ARG A 14 23.23 8.11 -3.95
N GLN A 15 22.84 6.86 -4.29
CA GLN A 15 22.64 6.47 -5.69
C GLN A 15 21.44 7.18 -6.32
N ILE A 16 20.36 7.37 -5.56
CA ILE A 16 19.21 8.18 -6.00
C ILE A 16 19.65 9.63 -6.26
N GLY A 17 20.44 10.21 -5.35
CA GLY A 17 21.02 11.56 -5.54
C GLY A 17 21.78 11.67 -6.85
N ARG A 18 22.70 10.73 -7.14
CA ARG A 18 23.46 10.69 -8.41
C ARG A 18 22.55 10.60 -9.64
N LEU A 19 21.47 9.80 -9.57
CA LEU A 19 20.50 9.70 -10.67
C LEU A 19 19.80 11.04 -10.91
N VAL A 20 19.35 11.68 -9.84
CA VAL A 20 18.67 13.00 -9.88
C VAL A 20 19.61 14.06 -10.46
N GLU A 21 20.85 14.15 -9.97
CA GLU A 21 21.87 15.06 -10.50
C GLU A 21 22.14 14.82 -12.00
N ARG A 22 22.16 13.54 -12.42
CA ARG A 22 22.36 13.22 -13.84
C ARG A 22 21.21 13.70 -14.71
N ILE A 23 19.97 13.52 -14.28
CA ILE A 23 18.77 14.03 -14.98
C ILE A 23 18.86 15.57 -15.08
N ASP A 24 19.21 16.24 -13.99
CA ASP A 24 19.34 17.70 -13.95
C ASP A 24 20.46 18.19 -14.88
N SER A 25 21.63 17.53 -14.89
CA SER A 25 22.78 17.90 -15.76
C SER A 25 22.52 17.67 -17.26
N LEU A 26 21.57 16.82 -17.60
CA LEU A 26 21.13 16.60 -18.98
C LEU A 26 20.08 17.62 -19.45
N GLY A 27 19.68 18.57 -18.60
CA GLY A 27 18.62 19.53 -18.93
C GLY A 27 17.21 18.94 -18.93
N LEU A 28 17.01 17.74 -18.36
CA LEU A 28 15.72 17.04 -18.36
C LEU A 28 14.86 17.36 -17.13
N ARG A 29 15.35 18.17 -16.23
CA ARG A 29 14.76 18.49 -14.92
C ARG A 29 13.28 18.89 -14.99
N GLU A 30 12.91 19.74 -15.94
CA GLU A 30 11.55 20.29 -16.05
C GLU A 30 10.60 19.38 -16.85
N ASN A 31 11.15 18.39 -17.55
CA ASN A 31 10.39 17.45 -18.38
C ASN A 31 10.44 16.00 -17.86
N THR A 32 10.75 15.82 -16.58
CA THR A 32 10.84 14.51 -15.95
C THR A 32 10.07 14.46 -14.64
N PHE A 33 9.09 13.57 -14.54
CA PHE A 33 8.50 13.18 -13.26
C PHE A 33 9.39 12.11 -12.61
N ILE A 34 9.86 12.40 -11.41
CA ILE A 34 10.57 11.44 -10.57
C ILE A 34 9.62 11.05 -9.44
N VAL A 35 9.39 9.77 -9.28
CA VAL A 35 8.54 9.23 -8.24
C VAL A 35 9.34 8.23 -7.43
N PHE A 36 9.38 8.44 -6.11
CA PHE A 36 9.98 7.52 -5.17
C PHE A 36 8.89 6.90 -4.30
N SER A 37 8.86 5.59 -4.23
CA SER A 37 7.91 4.82 -3.44
C SER A 37 8.52 3.47 -3.04
N SER A 38 7.75 2.64 -2.35
CA SER A 38 8.06 1.24 -2.04
C SER A 38 6.92 0.34 -2.52
N ASP A 39 7.19 -0.94 -2.68
CA ASP A 39 6.21 -1.95 -3.09
C ASP A 39 5.32 -2.39 -1.92
N ASN A 40 5.87 -2.46 -0.70
CA ASN A 40 5.19 -2.88 0.53
C ASN A 40 5.92 -2.38 1.78
N GLY A 41 5.33 -2.62 2.94
CA GLY A 41 5.95 -2.38 4.22
C GLY A 41 7.18 -3.26 4.49
N PRO A 42 7.95 -2.99 5.55
CA PRO A 42 9.20 -3.68 5.85
C PRO A 42 8.97 -5.16 6.17
N GLU A 43 9.98 -5.98 5.91
CA GLU A 43 10.01 -7.41 6.21
C GLU A 43 9.97 -7.68 7.72
N ASP A 44 9.53 -8.87 8.12
CA ASP A 44 9.54 -9.29 9.51
C ASP A 44 10.94 -9.71 9.98
N LEU A 45 11.22 -9.46 11.26
CA LEU A 45 12.51 -9.77 11.89
C LEU A 45 12.78 -11.27 11.98
N ASP A 46 11.73 -12.07 12.09
CA ASP A 46 11.84 -13.52 12.32
C ASP A 46 12.13 -14.33 11.05
N ILE A 47 12.24 -13.66 9.89
CA ILE A 47 12.61 -14.33 8.65
C ILE A 47 14.13 -14.40 8.53
N ARG A 48 14.67 -15.61 8.67
CA ARG A 48 16.11 -15.88 8.74
C ARG A 48 16.93 -15.22 7.63
N ASN A 49 16.48 -15.31 6.38
CA ASN A 49 17.18 -14.76 5.22
C ASN A 49 16.91 -13.27 4.97
N ALA A 50 16.03 -12.66 5.74
CA ALA A 50 15.60 -11.27 5.57
C ALA A 50 15.86 -10.41 6.81
N VAL A 51 16.61 -10.91 7.77
CA VAL A 51 16.87 -10.27 9.07
C VAL A 51 17.40 -8.84 8.97
N HIS A 52 18.13 -8.52 7.90
CA HIS A 52 18.62 -7.17 7.65
C HIS A 52 17.49 -6.21 7.28
N SER A 53 16.57 -6.63 6.42
CA SER A 53 15.41 -5.81 6.01
C SER A 53 14.34 -5.73 7.10
N GLY A 54 14.29 -6.70 8.01
CA GLY A 54 13.43 -6.67 9.19
C GLY A 54 13.69 -5.53 10.17
N ILE A 55 14.82 -4.83 10.05
CA ILE A 55 15.14 -3.62 10.85
C ILE A 55 14.22 -2.44 10.50
N GLY A 56 13.65 -2.41 9.30
CA GLY A 56 12.74 -1.35 8.88
C GLY A 56 11.54 -1.23 9.83
N SER A 57 11.09 0.01 10.05
CA SER A 57 9.95 0.32 10.92
C SER A 57 8.73 0.71 10.10
N THR A 58 7.55 0.29 10.54
CA THR A 58 6.25 0.76 10.03
C THR A 58 5.77 2.03 10.75
N GLY A 59 6.61 2.61 11.63
CA GLY A 59 6.16 3.67 12.53
C GLY A 59 5.08 3.14 13.49
N PRO A 60 3.95 3.84 13.65
CA PRO A 60 2.87 3.40 14.53
C PRO A 60 1.94 2.36 13.88
N PHE A 61 2.08 2.09 12.58
CA PHE A 61 1.11 1.31 11.83
C PHE A 61 1.22 -0.19 12.13
N ARG A 62 0.08 -0.82 12.35
CA ARG A 62 -0.07 -2.27 12.48
C ARG A 62 0.25 -2.97 11.16
N GLY A 63 0.84 -4.16 11.22
CA GLY A 63 1.20 -4.92 10.03
C GLY A 63 2.62 -4.66 9.56
N ARG A 64 3.11 -5.55 8.70
CA ARG A 64 4.40 -5.51 8.01
C ARG A 64 4.21 -6.16 6.64
N LYS A 65 5.24 -6.38 5.87
CA LYS A 65 5.18 -7.11 4.58
C LYS A 65 4.27 -8.34 4.68
N ARG A 66 3.45 -8.59 3.68
CA ARG A 66 2.41 -9.63 3.58
C ARG A 66 1.13 -9.35 4.37
N SER A 67 1.13 -8.37 5.26
CA SER A 67 -0.08 -7.96 5.98
C SER A 67 -0.87 -6.94 5.17
N LEU A 68 -2.20 -7.01 5.23
CA LEU A 68 -3.11 -6.03 4.62
C LEU A 68 -3.43 -4.87 5.56
N TYR A 69 -2.90 -4.85 6.79
CA TYR A 69 -2.94 -3.67 7.65
C TYR A 69 -2.05 -2.55 7.10
N GLU A 70 -2.27 -1.32 7.56
CA GLU A 70 -1.58 -0.13 7.06
C GLU A 70 -0.05 -0.28 7.04
N GLY A 71 0.56 -0.90 8.05
CA GLY A 71 2.00 -1.11 8.09
C GLY A 71 2.55 -2.04 7.00
N GLY A 72 1.69 -2.85 6.39
CA GLY A 72 2.07 -3.70 5.26
C GLY A 72 1.86 -3.05 3.89
N ILE A 73 0.88 -2.14 3.76
CA ILE A 73 0.47 -1.58 2.47
C ILE A 73 0.64 -0.05 2.36
N ARG A 74 0.80 0.66 3.47
CA ARG A 74 1.04 2.11 3.47
C ARG A 74 2.53 2.39 3.36
N VAL A 75 2.94 2.94 2.22
CA VAL A 75 4.33 3.20 1.86
C VAL A 75 4.55 4.68 1.58
N PRO A 76 5.79 5.19 1.70
CA PRO A 76 6.08 6.56 1.32
C PRO A 76 5.82 6.79 -0.17
N LEU A 77 5.40 8.01 -0.51
CA LEU A 77 5.26 8.47 -1.89
C LEU A 77 5.82 9.89 -1.98
N ILE A 78 6.86 10.06 -2.78
CA ILE A 78 7.48 11.37 -3.04
C ILE A 78 7.45 11.62 -4.54
N VAL A 79 6.98 12.78 -4.96
CA VAL A 79 6.89 13.17 -6.37
C VAL A 79 7.68 14.46 -6.59
N ARG A 80 8.48 14.48 -7.65
CA ARG A 80 9.19 15.67 -8.12
C ARG A 80 9.01 15.84 -9.62
N CYS A 81 8.55 17.02 -10.03
CA CYS A 81 8.68 17.56 -11.39
C CYS A 81 8.82 19.06 -11.28
N THR A 82 10.01 19.58 -11.57
CA THR A 82 10.31 21.01 -11.41
C THR A 82 9.39 21.86 -12.28
N GLY A 83 8.83 22.92 -11.70
CA GLY A 83 7.89 23.82 -12.38
C GLY A 83 6.45 23.28 -12.47
N ARG A 84 6.21 22.01 -12.13
CA ARG A 84 4.87 21.40 -12.15
C ARG A 84 4.38 20.93 -10.78
N THR A 85 5.25 20.28 -10.01
CA THR A 85 4.95 19.82 -8.64
C THR A 85 5.42 20.88 -7.64
N PRO A 86 4.56 21.40 -6.74
CA PRO A 86 4.95 22.36 -5.73
C PRO A 86 6.05 21.80 -4.81
N ALA A 87 7.12 22.56 -4.60
CA ALA A 87 8.20 22.15 -3.71
C ALA A 87 7.75 22.21 -2.23
N GLY A 88 8.18 21.21 -1.45
CA GLY A 88 7.96 21.18 0.00
C GLY A 88 6.50 20.97 0.42
N LYS A 89 5.59 20.66 -0.51
CA LYS A 89 4.19 20.40 -0.18
C LYS A 89 4.02 18.99 0.37
N VAL A 90 3.26 18.88 1.46
CA VAL A 90 2.77 17.59 1.99
C VAL A 90 1.28 17.50 1.66
N ASP A 91 0.85 16.36 1.14
CA ASP A 91 -0.56 16.01 0.91
C ASP A 91 -0.92 14.85 1.85
N ASP A 92 -1.80 15.12 2.80
CA ASP A 92 -2.32 14.19 3.80
C ASP A 92 -3.76 13.75 3.52
N GLN A 93 -4.33 14.17 2.37
CA GLN A 93 -5.72 13.93 2.01
C GLN A 93 -5.87 12.93 0.85
N SER A 94 -4.96 12.98 -0.12
CA SER A 94 -5.02 12.10 -1.28
C SER A 94 -4.58 10.68 -0.94
N VAL A 95 -5.31 9.71 -1.48
CA VAL A 95 -4.96 8.29 -1.39
C VAL A 95 -4.53 7.81 -2.76
N VAL A 96 -3.27 7.43 -2.89
CA VAL A 96 -2.65 6.94 -4.13
C VAL A 96 -2.23 5.49 -3.94
N ALA A 97 -2.43 4.66 -4.94
CA ALA A 97 -2.06 3.25 -4.92
C ALA A 97 -1.34 2.82 -6.20
N GLY A 98 -0.68 1.66 -6.17
CA GLY A 98 0.06 1.14 -7.33
C GLY A 98 -0.79 0.99 -8.60
N VAL A 99 -2.06 0.68 -8.48
CA VAL A 99 -3.01 0.57 -9.60
C VAL A 99 -3.26 1.91 -10.32
N ASP A 100 -2.92 3.04 -9.68
CA ASP A 100 -3.12 4.38 -10.25
C ASP A 100 -1.98 4.81 -11.20
N TRP A 101 -0.86 4.09 -11.23
CA TRP A 101 0.31 4.51 -12.02
C TRP A 101 -0.01 4.69 -13.50
N LEU A 102 -0.62 3.69 -14.13
CA LEU A 102 -0.91 3.76 -15.57
C LEU A 102 -1.85 4.92 -15.93
N PRO A 103 -3.04 5.05 -15.33
CA PRO A 103 -3.93 6.18 -15.65
C PRO A 103 -3.30 7.54 -15.31
N THR A 104 -2.55 7.65 -14.22
CA THR A 104 -1.90 8.90 -13.82
C THR A 104 -0.76 9.30 -14.76
N ILE A 105 0.08 8.36 -15.18
CA ILE A 105 1.16 8.63 -16.11
C ILE A 105 0.59 9.05 -17.47
N CYS A 106 -0.47 8.38 -17.94
CA CYS A 106 -1.16 8.78 -19.16
C CYS A 106 -1.72 10.20 -19.06
N GLY A 107 -2.38 10.53 -17.95
CA GLY A 107 -2.90 11.89 -17.69
C GLY A 107 -1.81 12.95 -17.69
N LEU A 108 -0.69 12.70 -16.99
CA LEU A 108 0.47 13.61 -16.93
C LEU A 108 1.15 13.81 -18.30
N ALA A 109 1.19 12.77 -19.12
CA ALA A 109 1.77 12.79 -20.45
C ALA A 109 0.81 13.30 -21.53
N GLY A 110 -0.47 13.55 -21.23
CA GLY A 110 -1.49 13.93 -22.20
C GLY A 110 -1.86 12.79 -23.17
N VAL A 111 -1.64 11.54 -22.78
CA VAL A 111 -1.93 10.35 -23.58
C VAL A 111 -3.23 9.71 -23.08
N LYS A 112 -4.09 9.28 -23.98
CA LYS A 112 -5.30 8.54 -23.62
C LYS A 112 -4.97 7.09 -23.25
N LEU A 113 -5.67 6.55 -22.27
CA LEU A 113 -5.65 5.12 -21.99
C LEU A 113 -6.10 4.33 -23.24
N PRO A 114 -5.56 3.13 -23.47
CA PRO A 114 -6.02 2.26 -24.54
C PRO A 114 -7.54 2.05 -24.49
N GLY A 115 -8.19 2.10 -25.65
CA GLY A 115 -9.64 1.88 -25.73
C GLY A 115 -10.02 0.48 -25.19
N GLY A 116 -11.06 0.42 -24.37
CA GLY A 116 -11.55 -0.83 -23.78
C GLY A 116 -10.79 -1.32 -22.52
N LEU A 117 -9.77 -0.59 -22.09
CA LEU A 117 -9.11 -0.89 -20.82
C LEU A 117 -9.94 -0.32 -19.66
N ASP A 118 -10.52 -1.20 -18.85
CA ASP A 118 -11.07 -0.83 -17.53
C ASP A 118 -9.97 -0.96 -16.49
N ALA A 119 -9.30 0.14 -16.18
CA ALA A 119 -8.21 0.16 -15.20
C ALA A 119 -8.77 0.08 -13.77
N ASP A 120 -8.17 -0.75 -12.91
CA ASP A 120 -8.52 -0.80 -11.48
C ASP A 120 -8.26 0.52 -10.76
N GLY A 121 -7.25 1.26 -11.20
CA GLY A 121 -6.89 2.58 -10.68
C GLY A 121 -7.64 3.74 -11.33
N GLU A 122 -7.33 4.94 -10.87
CA GLU A 122 -7.84 6.20 -11.42
C GLU A 122 -6.71 7.20 -11.63
N ASP A 123 -6.91 8.17 -12.53
CA ASP A 123 -5.95 9.27 -12.71
C ASP A 123 -5.94 10.17 -11.47
N VAL A 124 -4.82 10.18 -10.77
CA VAL A 124 -4.55 11.02 -9.59
C VAL A 124 -3.51 12.11 -9.88
N SER A 125 -3.35 12.50 -11.14
CA SER A 125 -2.37 13.51 -11.57
C SER A 125 -2.52 14.85 -10.83
N GLU A 126 -3.73 15.24 -10.45
CA GLU A 126 -3.97 16.44 -9.63
C GLU A 126 -3.21 16.40 -8.31
N ALA A 127 -3.17 15.25 -7.62
CA ALA A 127 -2.39 15.08 -6.40
C ALA A 127 -0.89 15.30 -6.65
N PHE A 128 -0.37 14.77 -7.77
CA PHE A 128 1.03 14.96 -8.19
C PHE A 128 1.36 16.43 -8.52
N LEU A 129 0.35 17.16 -8.96
CA LEU A 129 0.45 18.60 -9.22
C LEU A 129 0.12 19.46 -7.97
N GLY A 130 0.01 18.83 -6.81
CA GLY A 130 -0.17 19.48 -5.51
C GLY A 130 -1.60 19.92 -5.22
N LYS A 131 -2.60 19.38 -5.89
CA LYS A 131 -4.03 19.61 -5.61
C LYS A 131 -4.59 18.35 -4.96
N PRO A 132 -4.96 18.38 -3.67
CA PRO A 132 -5.55 17.22 -3.01
C PRO A 132 -6.74 16.67 -3.78
N ARG A 133 -6.79 15.35 -3.93
CA ARG A 133 -7.84 14.66 -4.66
C ARG A 133 -8.51 13.59 -3.82
N ARG A 134 -9.84 13.65 -3.74
CA ARG A 134 -10.62 12.58 -3.14
C ARG A 134 -10.74 11.42 -4.14
N ARG A 135 -10.40 10.21 -3.70
CA ARG A 135 -10.53 8.99 -4.47
C ARG A 135 -12.00 8.61 -4.68
N THR A 136 -12.32 8.12 -5.89
CA THR A 136 -13.68 7.68 -6.27
C THR A 136 -13.81 6.17 -6.37
N LYS A 137 -12.76 5.46 -6.80
CA LYS A 137 -12.71 3.99 -6.86
C LYS A 137 -12.22 3.42 -5.53
N SER A 138 -12.85 2.36 -5.04
CA SER A 138 -12.36 1.60 -3.89
C SER A 138 -11.03 0.91 -4.21
N LEU A 139 -10.17 0.79 -3.22
CA LEU A 139 -8.97 -0.04 -3.30
C LEU A 139 -9.27 -1.39 -2.68
N MET A 140 -8.85 -2.47 -3.34
CA MET A 140 -9.10 -3.84 -2.87
C MET A 140 -7.83 -4.66 -2.94
N TRP A 141 -7.65 -5.54 -1.96
CA TRP A 141 -6.49 -6.42 -1.84
C TRP A 141 -6.93 -7.83 -1.44
N GLU A 142 -6.18 -8.82 -1.92
CA GLU A 142 -6.25 -10.20 -1.46
C GLU A 142 -4.85 -10.71 -1.13
N TRP A 143 -4.68 -11.33 0.05
CA TRP A 143 -3.49 -12.06 0.44
C TRP A 143 -3.83 -13.51 0.75
N ARG A 144 -3.34 -14.44 -0.06
CA ARG A 144 -3.72 -15.87 -0.04
C ARG A 144 -2.75 -16.77 0.74
N PHE A 145 -1.79 -16.16 1.44
CA PHE A 145 -0.74 -16.90 2.13
C PHE A 145 -0.67 -16.50 3.60
N ARG A 146 0.11 -17.26 4.37
CA ARG A 146 0.36 -16.90 5.77
C ARG A 146 1.10 -15.55 5.86
N VAL A 147 0.84 -14.85 6.94
CA VAL A 147 1.58 -13.64 7.32
C VAL A 147 2.62 -14.06 8.33
N PHE A 148 3.88 -13.73 8.06
CA PHE A 148 4.99 -14.04 8.96
C PHE A 148 5.04 -13.02 10.11
N GLY A 149 5.65 -13.43 11.24
CA GLY A 149 5.85 -12.58 12.40
C GLY A 149 4.78 -12.71 13.48
N ASP A 150 4.69 -11.69 14.31
CA ASP A 150 3.80 -11.64 15.45
C ASP A 150 2.33 -11.75 15.02
N TRP A 151 1.51 -12.37 15.87
CA TRP A 151 0.07 -12.54 15.63
C TRP A 151 -0.65 -11.21 15.35
N VAL A 152 -0.20 -10.12 15.95
CA VAL A 152 -0.76 -8.78 15.74
C VAL A 152 -0.71 -8.32 14.28
N HIS A 153 0.23 -8.85 13.48
CA HIS A 153 0.39 -8.53 12.06
C HIS A 153 -0.43 -9.45 11.13
N ARG A 154 -1.02 -10.54 11.64
CA ARG A 154 -1.75 -11.54 10.88
C ARG A 154 -3.14 -11.04 10.53
N CYS A 155 -3.30 -10.58 9.31
CA CYS A 155 -4.55 -10.00 8.81
C CYS A 155 -5.50 -11.06 8.22
N PRO A 156 -6.80 -10.76 8.08
CA PRO A 156 -7.71 -11.46 7.19
C PRO A 156 -7.22 -11.45 5.74
N MET A 157 -7.79 -12.34 4.89
CA MET A 157 -7.36 -12.53 3.50
C MET A 157 -7.70 -11.38 2.58
N LEU A 158 -8.79 -10.66 2.84
CA LEU A 158 -9.31 -9.60 1.99
C LEU A 158 -9.27 -8.26 2.72
N ALA A 159 -9.01 -7.19 1.96
CA ALA A 159 -9.22 -5.83 2.43
C ALA A 159 -9.86 -4.98 1.33
N ILE A 160 -10.68 -4.02 1.75
CA ILE A 160 -11.21 -2.96 0.90
C ILE A 160 -11.14 -1.63 1.63
N ARG A 161 -10.68 -0.59 0.92
CA ARG A 161 -10.70 0.78 1.41
C ARG A 161 -11.58 1.65 0.51
N GLU A 162 -12.57 2.28 1.11
CA GLU A 162 -13.44 3.27 0.46
C GLU A 162 -13.51 4.54 1.30
N GLY A 163 -12.95 5.62 0.80
CA GLY A 163 -12.86 6.88 1.54
C GLY A 163 -12.13 6.70 2.87
N ARG A 164 -12.83 6.96 3.98
CA ARG A 164 -12.29 6.81 5.34
C ARG A 164 -12.29 5.37 5.84
N TRP A 165 -13.19 4.54 5.34
CA TRP A 165 -13.40 3.18 5.85
C TRP A 165 -12.47 2.16 5.23
N LYS A 166 -11.93 1.28 6.06
CA LYS A 166 -11.20 0.09 5.64
C LYS A 166 -11.76 -1.14 6.33
N LEU A 167 -12.28 -2.06 5.52
CA LEU A 167 -12.77 -3.36 5.98
C LEU A 167 -11.73 -4.42 5.66
N LEU A 168 -11.47 -5.28 6.65
CA LEU A 168 -10.73 -6.54 6.44
C LEU A 168 -11.65 -7.71 6.82
N MET A 169 -11.60 -8.80 6.06
CA MET A 169 -12.39 -10.00 6.35
C MET A 169 -11.86 -11.23 5.60
N ASN A 170 -12.23 -12.41 6.06
CA ASN A 170 -12.03 -13.62 5.28
C ASN A 170 -13.16 -13.83 4.24
N PRO A 171 -12.91 -14.62 3.18
CA PRO A 171 -13.93 -14.89 2.16
C PRO A 171 -15.22 -15.54 2.67
N ASP A 172 -15.14 -16.28 3.77
CA ASP A 172 -16.27 -16.92 4.47
C ASP A 172 -16.99 -15.97 5.45
N ARG A 173 -16.64 -14.70 5.44
CA ARG A 173 -17.11 -13.64 6.35
C ARG A 173 -16.70 -13.84 7.81
N SER A 174 -15.70 -14.65 8.09
CA SER A 174 -15.05 -14.68 9.39
C SER A 174 -14.03 -13.53 9.55
N ARG A 175 -13.65 -13.20 10.78
CA ARG A 175 -12.69 -12.16 11.13
C ARG A 175 -13.00 -10.82 10.48
N VAL A 176 -14.21 -10.30 10.69
CA VAL A 176 -14.63 -9.00 10.17
C VAL A 176 -14.07 -7.88 11.04
N GLU A 177 -13.31 -7.00 10.42
CA GLU A 177 -12.65 -5.86 11.07
C GLU A 177 -12.93 -4.60 10.23
N LEU A 178 -13.49 -3.55 10.84
CA LEU A 178 -13.74 -2.26 10.19
C LEU A 178 -13.01 -1.15 10.92
N TYR A 179 -12.27 -0.32 10.20
CA TYR A 179 -11.49 0.77 10.75
C TYR A 179 -11.80 2.10 10.08
N ASP A 180 -11.82 3.17 10.87
CA ASP A 180 -11.88 4.56 10.41
C ASP A 180 -10.46 5.10 10.27
N ILE A 181 -9.84 4.94 9.11
CA ILE A 181 -8.40 5.22 8.91
C ILE A 181 -7.95 6.64 9.28
N PRO A 182 -8.71 7.72 9.00
CA PRO A 182 -8.33 9.06 9.49
C PRO A 182 -8.30 9.19 11.01
N GLY A 183 -9.20 8.51 11.73
CA GLY A 183 -9.29 8.56 13.19
C GLY A 183 -8.43 7.50 13.88
N ASP A 184 -8.27 6.35 13.25
CA ASP A 184 -7.48 5.21 13.74
C ASP A 184 -6.59 4.64 12.62
N PRO A 185 -5.52 5.34 12.24
CA PRO A 185 -4.58 4.84 11.23
C PRO A 185 -3.75 3.64 11.71
N THR A 186 -3.84 3.31 12.98
CA THR A 186 -3.13 2.19 13.62
C THR A 186 -3.92 0.88 13.59
N GLU A 187 -5.21 0.96 13.23
CA GLU A 187 -6.13 -0.18 13.11
C GLU A 187 -6.26 -1.00 14.42
N LEU A 188 -6.49 -0.29 15.54
CA LEU A 188 -6.61 -0.87 16.86
C LEU A 188 -8.05 -0.89 17.40
N ASP A 189 -8.94 0.00 16.92
CA ASP A 189 -10.35 0.08 17.32
C ASP A 189 -11.24 -0.51 16.21
N ASN A 190 -11.55 -1.80 16.32
CA ASN A 190 -12.50 -2.44 15.40
C ASN A 190 -13.92 -1.92 15.65
N VAL A 191 -14.47 -1.18 14.71
CA VAL A 191 -15.79 -0.57 14.78
C VAL A 191 -16.87 -1.34 13.99
N ALA A 192 -16.62 -2.57 13.58
CA ALA A 192 -17.53 -3.34 12.74
C ALA A 192 -18.94 -3.47 13.34
N ASP A 193 -19.05 -3.73 14.63
CA ASP A 193 -20.33 -3.89 15.33
C ASP A 193 -21.11 -2.55 15.42
N ARG A 194 -20.41 -1.42 15.34
CA ARG A 194 -21.01 -0.08 15.37
C ARG A 194 -21.53 0.40 14.01
N HIS A 195 -21.10 -0.25 12.92
CA HIS A 195 -21.40 0.16 11.54
C HIS A 195 -21.76 -1.04 10.65
N PRO A 196 -22.80 -1.83 10.98
CA PRO A 196 -23.14 -3.05 10.25
C PRO A 196 -23.56 -2.79 8.78
N ASP A 197 -24.12 -1.64 8.49
CA ASP A 197 -24.48 -1.21 7.14
C ASP A 197 -23.25 -1.02 6.23
N ILE A 198 -22.19 -0.42 6.78
CA ILE A 198 -20.92 -0.23 6.07
C ILE A 198 -20.24 -1.58 5.86
N VAL A 199 -20.21 -2.42 6.89
CA VAL A 199 -19.67 -3.79 6.81
C VAL A 199 -20.35 -4.57 5.69
N GLU A 200 -21.69 -4.61 5.65
CA GLU A 200 -22.41 -5.38 4.62
C GLU A 200 -22.12 -4.85 3.21
N ARG A 201 -22.14 -3.54 3.03
CA ARG A 201 -21.88 -2.90 1.73
C ARG A 201 -20.46 -3.16 1.23
N LEU A 202 -19.44 -2.96 2.07
CA LEU A 202 -18.03 -3.18 1.69
C LEU A 202 -17.73 -4.67 1.50
N SER A 203 -18.34 -5.55 2.31
CA SER A 203 -18.23 -7.00 2.15
C SER A 203 -18.78 -7.44 0.79
N ALA A 204 -19.94 -6.95 0.39
CA ALA A 204 -20.52 -7.26 -0.91
C ALA A 204 -19.60 -6.83 -2.07
N GLN A 205 -18.99 -5.64 -1.97
CA GLN A 205 -18.06 -5.13 -2.98
C GLN A 205 -16.80 -5.98 -3.09
N VAL A 206 -16.10 -6.24 -1.98
CA VAL A 206 -14.83 -6.99 -2.02
C VAL A 206 -15.03 -8.45 -2.41
N LEU A 207 -16.12 -9.07 -2.00
CA LEU A 207 -16.46 -10.43 -2.43
C LEU A 207 -16.86 -10.49 -3.91
N GLY A 208 -17.55 -9.46 -4.41
CA GLY A 208 -17.85 -9.30 -5.83
C GLY A 208 -16.58 -9.21 -6.67
N TRP A 209 -15.67 -8.31 -6.29
CA TRP A 209 -14.37 -8.16 -6.93
C TRP A 209 -13.54 -9.45 -6.87
N ARG A 210 -13.49 -10.12 -5.71
CA ARG A 210 -12.74 -11.37 -5.58
C ARG A 210 -13.18 -12.46 -6.58
N LYS A 211 -14.46 -12.50 -6.95
CA LYS A 211 -14.97 -13.45 -7.95
C LYS A 211 -14.43 -13.21 -9.36
N THR A 212 -13.94 -12.02 -9.65
CA THR A 212 -13.33 -11.69 -10.94
C THR A 212 -11.86 -12.09 -11.02
N LEU A 213 -11.23 -12.41 -9.87
CA LEU A 213 -9.82 -12.76 -9.83
C LEU A 213 -9.60 -14.22 -10.30
N PRO A 214 -8.45 -14.49 -10.94
CA PRO A 214 -8.08 -15.87 -11.30
C PRO A 214 -8.01 -16.78 -10.07
N ALA A 215 -8.43 -18.02 -10.22
CA ALA A 215 -8.16 -19.04 -9.21
C ALA A 215 -6.64 -19.19 -9.02
N GLY A 216 -6.22 -19.44 -7.79
CA GLY A 216 -4.81 -19.62 -7.46
C GLY A 216 -4.65 -20.36 -6.13
N PRO A 217 -3.41 -20.70 -5.76
CA PRO A 217 -3.16 -21.40 -4.51
C PRO A 217 -3.55 -20.52 -3.32
N VAL A 218 -4.07 -21.18 -2.28
CA VAL A 218 -4.40 -20.58 -0.99
C VAL A 218 -3.72 -21.41 0.10
N ASP A 219 -2.96 -20.77 0.98
CA ASP A 219 -2.37 -21.44 2.14
C ASP A 219 -3.48 -21.83 3.12
N GLN A 220 -3.35 -23.01 3.73
CA GLN A 220 -4.33 -23.53 4.70
C GLN A 220 -4.55 -22.62 5.90
N VAL A 221 -3.56 -21.81 6.26
CA VAL A 221 -3.63 -20.86 7.38
C VAL A 221 -3.82 -19.40 6.91
N ALA A 222 -4.10 -19.19 5.61
CA ALA A 222 -4.38 -17.84 5.12
C ALA A 222 -5.60 -17.25 5.85
N GLY A 223 -5.49 -16.01 6.29
CA GLY A 223 -6.55 -15.30 7.02
C GLY A 223 -6.76 -15.76 8.47
N SER A 224 -6.01 -16.75 8.98
CA SER A 224 -5.97 -17.11 10.40
C SER A 224 -4.93 -16.25 11.15
N ASP A 225 -5.12 -16.06 12.44
CA ASP A 225 -4.12 -15.55 13.38
C ASP A 225 -3.59 -16.64 14.34
N GLU A 226 -4.22 -17.82 14.32
CA GLU A 226 -3.92 -18.97 15.18
C GLU A 226 -3.14 -20.05 14.41
N TYR A 227 -1.86 -19.85 14.24
CA TYR A 227 -0.96 -20.91 13.75
C TYR A 227 0.42 -20.78 14.40
N PRO A 228 1.09 -21.92 14.69
CA PRO A 228 2.41 -21.87 15.29
C PRO A 228 3.40 -21.21 14.35
N TRP A 229 4.24 -20.34 14.90
CA TRP A 229 5.40 -19.85 14.16
C TRP A 229 6.34 -21.02 13.83
N PRO A 230 6.83 -21.14 12.59
CA PRO A 230 7.79 -22.18 12.25
C PRO A 230 9.03 -22.07 13.14
N LYS A 231 9.21 -23.04 14.04
CA LYS A 231 10.41 -23.12 14.90
C LYS A 231 11.60 -23.50 14.04
N GLY A 232 12.58 -22.63 13.95
CA GLY A 232 13.92 -22.96 13.51
C GLY A 232 14.06 -23.37 12.02
N HIS A 233 14.08 -22.40 11.14
CA HIS A 233 14.68 -22.54 9.81
C HIS A 233 15.93 -21.70 9.68
#